data_1aa382d5582953d6c74f66ce6bf5ff9d
#
_entry.id   1aa382d5582953d6c74f66ce6bf5ff9d
#
_cell.length_a   1.000
_cell.length_b   1.000
_cell.length_c   1.000
_cell.angle_alpha   90.00
_cell.angle_beta   90.00
_cell.angle_gamma   90.00
#
_symmetry.space_group_name_H-M   'P 1'
#
loop_
_entity.id
_entity.type
_entity.pdbx_description
1 polymer ?
#
loop_
_entity_poly.entity_id
_entity_poly.type
_entity_poly.pdbx_seq_one_letter_code
_entity_poly.pdbx_strand_id
1 'polypeptide(L)'
;MKNNKKIKIHVKNNHWAPGSFPSDPEGEKNFTITKEHLDQALKNFPEIKEKVEIFIDWDEDNFKTSMANSDILLAWNFSTKNLKKIAPNLKWIHLISAGVEHLLPLNWMFDDLVLTNSSGVHAKNAGEYGLMSILMLQRHTVSYTHLRAHET
;
A
#
# COMPACT_ATOMS: atom_id res chain seq x y z
N MET A 1 27.43 -21.01 -15.29
CA MET A 1 27.37 -19.73 -14.53
C MET A 1 25.89 -19.39 -14.34
N LYS A 2 25.33 -19.48 -13.12
CA LYS A 2 23.96 -19.03 -12.85
C LYS A 2 23.97 -17.51 -12.96
N ASN A 3 23.22 -16.99 -13.93
CA ASN A 3 23.06 -15.56 -14.14
C ASN A 3 22.34 -15.00 -12.90
N ASN A 4 23.10 -14.35 -12.03
CA ASN A 4 22.63 -13.82 -10.74
C ASN A 4 21.92 -12.47 -10.95
N LYS A 5 20.98 -12.42 -11.91
CA LYS A 5 20.20 -11.20 -12.18
C LYS A 5 19.32 -10.93 -10.95
N LYS A 6 19.53 -9.80 -10.30
CA LYS A 6 18.68 -9.35 -9.19
C LYS A 6 17.28 -9.01 -9.69
N ILE A 7 16.28 -9.30 -8.87
CA ILE A 7 14.90 -8.86 -9.06
C ILE A 7 14.83 -7.36 -8.74
N LYS A 8 14.33 -6.57 -9.66
CA LYS A 8 14.21 -5.13 -9.50
C LYS A 8 12.82 -4.74 -9.02
N ILE A 9 12.79 -4.09 -7.87
CA ILE A 9 11.56 -3.65 -7.21
C ILE A 9 11.52 -2.12 -7.26
N HIS A 10 10.46 -1.58 -7.86
CA HIS A 10 10.16 -0.16 -7.78
C HIS A 10 9.13 0.09 -6.69
N VAL A 11 9.48 0.93 -5.73
CA VAL A 11 8.56 1.43 -4.69
C VAL A 11 8.16 2.84 -5.08
N LYS A 12 6.88 3.04 -5.35
CA LYS A 12 6.32 4.33 -5.70
C LYS A 12 5.52 4.90 -4.52
N ASN A 13 6.08 5.88 -3.84
CA ASN A 13 5.36 6.69 -2.87
C ASN A 13 4.53 7.79 -3.56
N ASN A 14 3.58 8.36 -2.83
CA ASN A 14 2.76 9.45 -3.32
C ASN A 14 2.83 10.63 -2.36
N HIS A 15 2.88 11.85 -2.91
CA HIS A 15 2.53 13.06 -2.17
C HIS A 15 1.01 13.23 -2.19
N TRP A 16 0.45 13.65 -1.08
CA TRP A 16 -0.99 13.81 -0.92
C TRP A 16 -1.34 15.30 -0.89
N ALA A 17 -2.39 15.67 -1.61
CA ALA A 17 -2.84 17.03 -1.63
C ALA A 17 -3.28 17.49 -0.22
N PRO A 18 -2.96 18.72 0.23
CA PRO A 18 -3.42 19.25 1.51
C PRO A 18 -4.94 19.09 1.68
N GLY A 19 -5.38 18.60 2.82
CA GLY A 19 -6.81 18.37 3.12
C GLY A 19 -7.39 17.09 2.52
N SER A 20 -6.64 16.30 1.73
CA SER A 20 -7.05 14.96 1.29
C SER A 20 -6.54 13.90 2.28
N PHE A 21 -7.23 12.76 2.38
CA PHE A 21 -6.70 11.62 3.11
C PHE A 21 -5.55 10.99 2.32
N PRO A 22 -4.42 10.67 2.92
CA PRO A 22 -4.03 10.78 4.35
C PRO A 22 -3.14 12.01 4.65
N SER A 23 -3.55 13.19 4.28
CA SER A 23 -2.73 14.42 4.25
C SER A 23 -2.25 14.98 5.59
N ASP A 24 -2.67 14.40 6.72
CA ASP A 24 -2.05 14.77 8.00
C ASP A 24 -0.66 14.12 8.12
N PRO A 25 0.26 14.72 8.90
CA PRO A 25 1.64 14.22 9.03
C PRO A 25 1.74 12.77 9.48
N GLU A 26 0.82 12.29 10.29
CA GLU A 26 0.77 10.90 10.74
C GLU A 26 0.32 9.97 9.61
N GLY A 27 -0.69 10.38 8.85
CA GLY A 27 -1.19 9.63 7.70
C GLY A 27 -0.12 9.49 6.62
N GLU A 28 0.53 10.57 6.21
CA GLU A 28 1.60 10.53 5.22
C GLU A 28 2.74 9.60 5.66
N LYS A 29 3.17 9.70 6.92
CA LYS A 29 4.19 8.82 7.49
C LYS A 29 3.82 7.34 7.43
N ASN A 30 2.55 7.02 7.73
CA ASN A 30 2.08 5.63 7.76
C ASN A 30 1.97 5.02 6.35
N PHE A 31 1.73 5.84 5.33
CA PHE A 31 1.57 5.40 3.94
C PHE A 31 2.82 5.59 3.07
N THR A 32 3.93 6.03 3.67
CA THR A 32 5.22 6.16 3.01
C THR A 32 6.10 4.96 3.29
N ILE A 33 6.58 4.31 2.24
CA ILE A 33 7.55 3.23 2.36
C ILE A 33 8.95 3.84 2.28
N THR A 34 9.68 3.79 3.39
CA THR A 34 11.03 4.30 3.49
C THR A 34 12.06 3.19 3.34
N LYS A 35 13.33 3.58 3.18
CA LYS A 35 14.44 2.64 3.17
C LYS A 35 14.55 1.88 4.50
N GLU A 36 14.29 2.56 5.61
CA GLU A 36 14.32 1.97 6.95
C GLU A 36 13.26 0.87 7.10
N HIS A 37 12.04 1.09 6.58
CA HIS A 37 11.00 0.07 6.58
C HIS A 37 11.42 -1.17 5.79
N LEU A 38 12.02 -0.99 4.61
CA LEU A 38 12.51 -2.08 3.78
C LEU A 38 13.69 -2.81 4.41
N ASP A 39 14.65 -2.08 4.97
CA ASP A 39 15.80 -2.66 5.66
C ASP A 39 15.35 -3.48 6.89
N GLN A 40 14.33 -3.02 7.61
CA GLN A 40 13.75 -3.75 8.74
C GLN A 40 13.04 -5.02 8.28
N ALA A 41 12.24 -4.95 7.22
CA ALA A 41 11.59 -6.12 6.64
C ALA A 41 12.61 -7.16 6.15
N LEU A 42 13.66 -6.72 5.46
CA LEU A 42 14.71 -7.58 4.92
C LEU A 42 15.63 -8.20 5.98
N LYS A 43 15.65 -7.68 7.22
CA LYS A 43 16.35 -8.35 8.34
C LYS A 43 15.77 -9.73 8.62
N ASN A 44 14.47 -9.91 8.41
CA ASN A 44 13.79 -11.17 8.63
C ASN A 44 13.96 -12.16 7.45
N PHE A 45 14.50 -11.67 6.31
CA PHE A 45 14.66 -12.44 5.07
C PHE A 45 16.04 -12.19 4.43
N PRO A 46 17.14 -12.53 5.11
CA PRO A 46 18.49 -12.19 4.64
C PRO A 46 18.81 -12.80 3.27
N GLU A 47 18.24 -13.95 2.95
CA GLU A 47 18.40 -14.65 1.67
C GLU A 47 17.75 -13.88 0.49
N ILE A 48 16.80 -13.01 0.76
CA ILE A 48 16.14 -12.14 -0.24
C ILE A 48 16.96 -10.88 -0.49
N LYS A 49 17.56 -10.33 0.55
CA LYS A 49 18.29 -9.06 0.50
C LYS A 49 19.34 -9.01 -0.62
N GLU A 50 20.05 -10.10 -0.83
CA GLU A 50 21.08 -10.19 -1.88
C GLU A 50 20.52 -10.36 -3.29
N LYS A 51 19.26 -10.82 -3.39
CA LYS A 51 18.59 -11.14 -4.66
C LYS A 51 17.76 -9.99 -5.22
N VAL A 52 17.55 -8.93 -4.45
CA VAL A 52 16.73 -7.80 -4.85
C VAL A 52 17.55 -6.52 -5.02
N GLU A 53 17.07 -5.66 -5.89
CA GLU A 53 17.51 -4.29 -6.04
C GLU A 53 16.27 -3.41 -5.91
N ILE A 54 16.24 -2.52 -4.92
CA ILE A 54 15.05 -1.73 -4.61
C ILE A 54 15.32 -0.27 -4.93
N PHE A 55 14.42 0.32 -5.69
CA PHE A 55 14.40 1.72 -6.04
C PHE A 55 13.16 2.37 -5.42
N ILE A 56 13.34 3.46 -4.68
CA ILE A 56 12.26 4.21 -4.03
C ILE A 56 12.15 5.56 -4.72
N ASP A 57 10.94 5.90 -5.13
CA ASP A 57 10.65 7.15 -5.81
C ASP A 57 9.29 7.73 -5.38
N TRP A 58 9.01 8.95 -5.81
CA TRP A 58 7.82 9.69 -5.47
C TRP A 58 7.01 10.03 -6.71
N ASP A 59 5.69 9.95 -6.60
CA ASP A 59 4.73 10.28 -7.65
C ASP A 59 5.08 9.64 -9.02
N GLU A 60 5.05 10.44 -10.09
CA GLU A 60 5.34 9.97 -11.45
C GLU A 60 6.72 10.45 -11.98
N ASP A 61 7.54 11.10 -11.15
CA ASP A 61 8.73 11.82 -11.61
C ASP A 61 9.69 10.94 -12.43
N ASN A 62 10.07 9.79 -11.90
CA ASN A 62 10.94 8.83 -12.58
C ASN A 62 10.22 7.55 -12.99
N PHE A 63 8.89 7.52 -12.88
CA PHE A 63 8.11 6.30 -13.03
C PHE A 63 8.42 5.55 -14.34
N LYS A 64 8.42 6.24 -15.48
CA LYS A 64 8.70 5.62 -16.78
C LYS A 64 10.11 5.04 -16.87
N THR A 65 11.10 5.78 -16.37
CA THR A 65 12.51 5.36 -16.42
C THR A 65 12.77 4.16 -15.52
N SER A 66 12.24 4.19 -14.32
CA SER A 66 12.42 3.12 -13.34
C SER A 66 11.63 1.87 -13.70
N MET A 67 10.39 2.04 -14.18
CA MET A 67 9.54 0.91 -14.57
C MET A 67 10.03 0.17 -15.81
N ALA A 68 10.80 0.82 -16.69
CA ALA A 68 11.37 0.17 -17.87
C ALA A 68 12.24 -1.06 -17.53
N ASN A 69 12.84 -1.08 -16.34
CA ASN A 69 13.71 -2.15 -15.88
C ASN A 69 13.18 -2.91 -14.65
N SER A 70 11.98 -2.59 -14.16
CA SER A 70 11.43 -3.17 -12.93
C SER A 70 10.67 -4.46 -13.21
N ASP A 71 10.85 -5.43 -12.31
CA ASP A 71 10.14 -6.71 -12.33
C ASP A 71 8.91 -6.65 -11.41
N ILE A 72 8.96 -5.83 -10.35
CA ILE A 72 7.91 -5.69 -9.33
C ILE A 72 7.64 -4.20 -9.08
N LEU A 73 6.36 -3.85 -8.93
CA LEU A 73 5.90 -2.54 -8.46
C LEU A 73 5.22 -2.67 -7.10
N LEU A 74 5.64 -1.86 -6.14
CA LEU A 74 4.99 -1.67 -4.85
C LEU A 74 4.46 -0.23 -4.78
N ALA A 75 3.16 -0.04 -4.72
CA ALA A 75 2.54 1.28 -4.79
C ALA A 75 1.15 1.32 -4.14
N TRP A 76 0.67 2.53 -3.84
CA TRP A 76 -0.76 2.78 -3.60
C TRP A 76 -1.49 3.03 -4.92
N ASN A 77 -1.01 3.98 -5.67
CA ASN A 77 -1.59 4.42 -6.94
C ASN A 77 -0.50 4.68 -7.98
N PHE A 78 -0.80 4.47 -9.25
CA PHE A 78 0.11 4.67 -10.37
C PHE A 78 -0.68 4.86 -11.68
N SER A 79 -0.02 5.41 -12.69
CA SER A 79 -0.63 5.53 -14.02
C SER A 79 -0.70 4.17 -14.71
N THR A 80 -1.90 3.73 -15.04
CA THR A 80 -2.15 2.48 -15.78
C THR A 80 -2.01 2.65 -17.30
N LYS A 81 -1.96 3.92 -17.79
CA LYS A 81 -1.91 4.23 -19.22
C LYS A 81 -0.61 3.71 -19.84
N ASN A 82 -0.75 2.85 -20.85
CA ASN A 82 0.37 2.24 -21.57
C ASN A 82 1.34 1.45 -20.68
N LEU A 83 0.88 0.91 -19.55
CA LEU A 83 1.73 0.25 -18.54
C LEU A 83 2.60 -0.85 -19.17
N LYS A 84 2.05 -1.71 -20.01
CA LYS A 84 2.80 -2.78 -20.70
C LYS A 84 3.99 -2.24 -21.52
N LYS A 85 3.82 -1.07 -22.16
CA LYS A 85 4.88 -0.42 -22.94
C LYS A 85 5.94 0.23 -22.06
N ILE A 86 5.51 0.84 -20.93
CA ILE A 86 6.38 1.52 -19.97
C ILE A 86 7.18 0.51 -19.15
N ALA A 87 6.55 -0.60 -18.77
CA ALA A 87 7.10 -1.62 -17.87
C ALA A 87 7.11 -3.01 -18.54
N PRO A 88 7.92 -3.24 -19.56
CA PRO A 88 7.90 -4.48 -20.35
C PRO A 88 8.32 -5.73 -19.56
N ASN A 89 9.07 -5.55 -18.45
CA ASN A 89 9.54 -6.64 -17.59
C ASN A 89 8.67 -6.88 -16.36
N LEU A 90 7.64 -6.03 -16.14
CA LEU A 90 6.81 -6.08 -14.95
C LEU A 90 6.00 -7.37 -14.90
N LYS A 91 6.08 -8.08 -13.77
CA LYS A 91 5.38 -9.35 -13.53
C LYS A 91 4.47 -9.32 -12.32
N TRP A 92 4.74 -8.43 -11.39
CA TRP A 92 3.95 -8.35 -10.16
C TRP A 92 3.76 -6.92 -9.71
N ILE A 93 2.52 -6.59 -9.35
CA ILE A 93 2.16 -5.37 -8.66
C ILE A 93 1.59 -5.74 -7.30
N HIS A 94 2.12 -5.15 -6.25
CA HIS A 94 1.53 -5.22 -4.92
C HIS A 94 1.05 -3.84 -4.49
N LEU A 95 -0.25 -3.74 -4.19
CA LEU A 95 -0.85 -2.53 -3.67
C LEU A 95 -0.77 -2.52 -2.15
N ILE A 96 -0.30 -1.40 -1.59
CA ILE A 96 -0.31 -1.18 -0.14
C ILE A 96 -1.70 -0.86 0.39
N SER A 97 -2.67 -0.57 -0.50
CA SER A 97 -4.09 -0.43 -0.18
C SER A 97 -4.76 -1.79 0.03
N ALA A 98 -5.80 -1.82 0.86
CA ALA A 98 -6.63 -3.01 1.04
C ALA A 98 -7.58 -3.27 -0.15
N GLY A 99 -7.98 -2.21 -0.87
CA GLY A 99 -8.86 -2.27 -2.03
C GLY A 99 -8.13 -1.99 -3.34
N VAL A 100 -8.83 -2.23 -4.45
CA VAL A 100 -8.33 -2.03 -5.83
C VAL A 100 -9.24 -1.11 -6.65
N GLU A 101 -10.26 -0.52 -6.04
CA GLU A 101 -11.34 0.21 -6.69
C GLU A 101 -10.84 1.40 -7.52
N HIS A 102 -9.78 2.05 -7.06
CA HIS A 102 -9.13 3.19 -7.73
C HIS A 102 -8.40 2.83 -9.02
N LEU A 103 -8.21 1.53 -9.30
CA LEU A 103 -7.58 1.02 -10.52
C LEU A 103 -8.56 0.40 -11.50
N LEU A 104 -9.85 0.38 -11.17
CA LEU A 104 -10.88 -0.18 -12.04
C LEU A 104 -11.19 0.75 -13.23
N PRO A 105 -11.56 0.18 -14.39
CA PRO A 105 -11.58 -1.25 -14.71
C PRO A 105 -10.18 -1.82 -14.97
N LEU A 106 -9.98 -3.12 -14.67
CA LEU A 106 -8.67 -3.79 -14.80
C LEU A 106 -8.32 -4.18 -16.26
N ASN A 107 -8.86 -3.50 -17.25
CA ASN A 107 -8.60 -3.74 -18.68
C ASN A 107 -7.18 -3.36 -19.15
N TRP A 108 -6.40 -2.71 -18.29
CA TRP A 108 -5.00 -2.37 -18.50
C TRP A 108 -4.04 -3.52 -18.14
N MET A 109 -4.53 -4.52 -17.42
CA MET A 109 -3.72 -5.70 -17.06
C MET A 109 -3.42 -6.53 -18.32
N PHE A 110 -2.30 -7.21 -18.28
CA PHE A 110 -1.88 -8.16 -19.32
C PHE A 110 -1.69 -9.55 -18.69
N ASP A 111 -1.74 -10.60 -19.52
CA ASP A 111 -1.92 -12.00 -19.10
C ASP A 111 -0.91 -12.49 -18.06
N ASP A 112 0.35 -12.04 -18.15
CA ASP A 112 1.43 -12.47 -17.26
C ASP A 112 1.58 -11.60 -16.00
N LEU A 113 0.71 -10.61 -15.80
CA LEU A 113 0.79 -9.67 -14.69
C LEU A 113 -0.03 -10.17 -13.50
N VAL A 114 0.63 -10.31 -12.36
CA VAL A 114 -0.03 -10.62 -11.08
C VAL A 114 -0.31 -9.31 -10.34
N LEU A 115 -1.54 -9.14 -9.86
CA LEU A 115 -1.95 -8.03 -8.98
C LEU A 115 -2.34 -8.59 -7.62
N THR A 116 -1.75 -8.08 -6.56
CA THR A 116 -2.09 -8.39 -5.17
C THR A 116 -2.29 -7.10 -4.38
N ASN A 117 -2.97 -7.18 -3.25
CA ASN A 117 -3.23 -6.05 -2.37
C ASN A 117 -3.04 -6.43 -0.89
N SER A 118 -3.16 -5.44 -0.01
CA SER A 118 -3.06 -5.61 1.44
C SER A 118 -4.42 -5.92 2.09
N SER A 119 -5.30 -6.64 1.40
CA SER A 119 -6.60 -7.05 1.96
C SER A 119 -6.43 -7.84 3.25
N GLY A 120 -7.27 -7.56 4.25
CA GLY A 120 -7.25 -8.24 5.54
C GLY A 120 -6.34 -7.61 6.61
N VAL A 121 -5.46 -6.66 6.28
CA VAL A 121 -4.56 -6.03 7.29
C VAL A 121 -5.32 -5.33 8.42
N HIS A 122 -6.52 -4.85 8.15
CA HIS A 122 -7.37 -4.17 9.14
C HIS A 122 -8.43 -5.08 9.78
N ALA A 123 -8.54 -6.35 9.36
CA ALA A 123 -9.66 -7.22 9.74
C ALA A 123 -9.78 -7.41 11.26
N LYS A 124 -8.67 -7.58 11.96
CA LYS A 124 -8.67 -7.73 13.43
C LYS A 124 -9.21 -6.48 14.11
N ASN A 125 -8.62 -5.32 13.82
CA ASN A 125 -9.01 -4.06 14.46
C ASN A 125 -10.46 -3.67 14.11
N ALA A 126 -10.86 -3.87 12.85
CA ALA A 126 -12.23 -3.63 12.41
C ALA A 126 -13.23 -4.56 13.12
N GLY A 127 -12.88 -5.83 13.31
CA GLY A 127 -13.69 -6.78 14.05
C GLY A 127 -13.86 -6.41 15.53
N GLU A 128 -12.78 -6.05 16.19
CA GLU A 128 -12.79 -5.58 17.59
C GLU A 128 -13.62 -4.31 17.75
N TYR A 129 -13.46 -3.33 16.84
CA TYR A 129 -14.24 -2.10 16.83
C TYR A 129 -15.74 -2.39 16.60
N GLY A 130 -16.06 -3.26 15.66
CA GLY A 130 -17.44 -3.68 15.40
C GLY A 130 -18.10 -4.33 16.63
N LEU A 131 -17.39 -5.26 17.28
CA LEU A 131 -17.87 -5.90 18.51
C LEU A 131 -18.06 -4.88 19.63
N MET A 132 -17.10 -4.00 19.86
CA MET A 132 -17.20 -2.90 20.83
C MET A 132 -18.44 -2.04 20.56
N SER A 133 -18.66 -1.65 19.31
CA SER A 133 -19.79 -0.80 18.92
C SER A 133 -21.14 -1.49 19.21
N ILE A 134 -21.27 -2.77 18.91
CA ILE A 134 -22.48 -3.57 19.20
C ILE A 134 -22.73 -3.63 20.70
N LEU A 135 -21.69 -3.91 21.50
CA LEU A 135 -21.82 -3.97 22.95
C LEU A 135 -22.18 -2.61 23.56
N MET A 136 -21.62 -1.53 23.06
CA MET A 136 -21.96 -0.16 23.49
C MET A 136 -23.40 0.19 23.18
N LEU A 137 -23.90 -0.16 22.01
CA LEU A 137 -25.29 0.04 21.61
C LEU A 137 -26.25 -0.78 22.50
N GLN A 138 -25.96 -2.06 22.71
CA GLN A 138 -26.76 -2.95 23.54
C GLN A 138 -26.83 -2.46 24.98
N ARG A 139 -25.78 -1.88 25.52
CA ARG A 139 -25.72 -1.36 26.90
C ARG A 139 -26.19 0.08 27.03
N HIS A 140 -26.69 0.70 25.96
CA HIS A 140 -27.12 2.11 25.95
C HIS A 140 -26.07 3.09 26.48
N THR A 141 -24.76 2.77 26.29
CA THR A 141 -23.65 3.52 26.88
C THR A 141 -23.69 5.00 26.46
N VAL A 142 -24.06 5.29 25.20
CA VAL A 142 -24.18 6.65 24.68
C VAL A 142 -25.27 7.42 25.44
N SER A 143 -26.43 6.79 25.68
CA SER A 143 -27.54 7.42 26.42
C SER A 143 -27.16 7.74 27.86
N TYR A 144 -26.42 6.87 28.53
CA TYR A 144 -25.96 7.10 29.90
C TYR A 144 -24.91 8.24 29.98
N THR A 145 -24.06 8.36 29.03
CA THR A 145 -23.06 9.47 28.99
C THR A 145 -23.75 10.82 28.79
N HIS A 146 -24.77 10.89 27.95
CA HIS A 146 -25.54 12.12 27.73
C HIS A 146 -26.37 12.50 28.95
N LEU A 147 -27.01 11.55 29.64
CA LEU A 147 -27.79 11.82 30.84
C LEU A 147 -26.93 12.43 31.95
N ARG A 148 -25.72 11.91 32.19
CA ARG A 148 -24.79 12.48 33.18
C ARG A 148 -24.32 13.88 32.86
N ALA A 149 -24.19 14.24 31.59
CA ALA A 149 -23.78 15.58 31.19
C ALA A 149 -24.81 16.68 31.49
N HIS A 150 -26.07 16.30 31.78
CA HIS A 150 -27.13 17.23 32.16
C HIS A 150 -27.38 17.33 33.67
N GLU A 151 -26.69 16.54 34.47
CA GLU A 151 -26.85 16.52 35.96
C GLU A 151 -25.77 17.35 36.67
N THR A 152 -24.83 17.98 35.94
CA THR A 152 -23.80 18.91 36.44
C THR A 152 -24.02 20.30 35.91
#